data_a2714bd0662af674dd7494fea2928849
#
_entry.id   a2714bd0662af674dd7494fea2928849
#
_cell.length_a   1.000
_cell.length_b   1.000
_cell.length_c   1.000
_cell.angle_alpha   90.00
_cell.angle_beta   90.00
_cell.angle_gamma   90.00
#
_symmetry.space_group_name_H-M   'P 1'
#
loop_
_entity.id
_entity.type
_entity.pdbx_description
1 polymer ?
#
loop_
_entity_poly.entity_id
_entity_poly.type
_entity_poly.pdbx_seq_one_letter_code
_entity_poly.pdbx_strand_id
1 'polypeptide(L)'
;MDASKNISWPYHTFKTANFTPPVLEIAGNSSSDGYFFFAPNGATAFQVAPIVADSVGDVIWNGPKYYKAFGFAAQEYKGEKVLVAWNGSSFQEPIGRGHGYVTLYNKHYEPVANVTLPGNFLEMNASVRYPSNIDLHEMHITEKNTMLVLGNNITEADLTSVGGPVDGWVVEAQVYEIDIASNNVLFSWKSLDHIDTLPLSDSVYPLGTDEQDGKSQATAWGYFHINSVAPLGDGYILSSRYLASAIALSRTGEVSWRVQGIHGNGFTLGKDADFRYQHHIRVVSANDSNVVIRMHDNHNCPFDNNTVPASGKILDIDLDKKHVNLLAQYFNHSGPIFPTAQGNFQRMENGNYFTGHGWIPVLEEFSADGKILSTIQFGNATKRPGGGFFSGARGTLSYRGWKQAWIGCPKTKPAVRAEYIGSSTAPRGTRVYISWNGATEVAAWKISGGIETISEIETVPRKGFETVVEIADVQ
;
A
#
# COMPACT_ATOMS: atom_id res chain seq x y z
N MET A 1 -23.74 8.92 -12.10
CA MET A 1 -23.10 9.45 -10.86
C MET A 1 -24.05 9.13 -9.72
N ASP A 2 -23.58 8.37 -8.76
CA ASP A 2 -24.37 8.04 -7.57
C ASP A 2 -24.37 9.28 -6.65
N ALA A 3 -25.49 9.98 -6.57
CA ALA A 3 -25.65 11.23 -5.81
C ALA A 3 -25.68 11.03 -4.29
N SER A 4 -25.48 9.81 -3.81
CA SER A 4 -25.57 9.46 -2.38
C SER A 4 -24.26 9.61 -1.59
N LYS A 5 -23.13 9.85 -2.28
CA LYS A 5 -21.84 10.10 -1.61
C LYS A 5 -21.73 11.56 -1.23
N ASN A 6 -21.76 11.86 0.05
CA ASN A 6 -21.49 13.20 0.58
C ASN A 6 -19.98 13.49 0.40
N ILE A 7 -19.61 13.92 -0.81
CA ILE A 7 -18.22 14.11 -1.24
C ILE A 7 -17.78 15.48 -0.73
N SER A 8 -17.07 15.49 0.39
CA SER A 8 -16.53 16.74 0.97
C SER A 8 -15.06 17.02 0.58
N TRP A 9 -14.39 16.08 -0.12
CA TRP A 9 -13.01 16.25 -0.57
C TRP A 9 -12.96 16.74 -2.03
N PRO A 10 -12.04 17.67 -2.38
CA PRO A 10 -11.92 18.15 -3.75
C PRO A 10 -11.30 17.10 -4.68
N TYR A 11 -11.77 17.06 -5.93
CA TYR A 11 -11.29 16.17 -6.98
C TYR A 11 -11.01 16.94 -8.26
N HIS A 12 -9.94 16.53 -8.96
CA HIS A 12 -9.66 17.05 -10.30
C HIS A 12 -10.65 16.52 -11.32
N THR A 13 -10.98 17.37 -12.29
CA THR A 13 -11.73 17.01 -13.50
C THR A 13 -10.98 17.53 -14.71
N PHE A 14 -10.97 16.76 -15.79
CA PHE A 14 -10.22 17.07 -17.01
C PHE A 14 -11.12 17.03 -18.22
N LYS A 15 -10.77 17.81 -19.26
CA LYS A 15 -11.45 17.78 -20.57
C LYS A 15 -10.94 16.63 -21.44
N THR A 16 -9.69 16.24 -21.25
CA THR A 16 -9.01 15.21 -22.05
C THR A 16 -9.04 13.82 -21.41
N ALA A 17 -9.55 13.69 -20.19
CA ALA A 17 -9.61 12.42 -19.47
C ALA A 17 -10.93 12.28 -18.69
N ASN A 18 -11.34 11.02 -18.44
CA ASN A 18 -12.59 10.68 -17.77
C ASN A 18 -12.42 10.13 -16.36
N PHE A 19 -11.28 10.38 -15.74
CA PHE A 19 -11.01 10.04 -14.35
C PHE A 19 -10.98 11.28 -13.46
N THR A 20 -11.18 11.07 -12.16
CA THR A 20 -11.35 12.12 -11.16
C THR A 20 -10.50 11.81 -9.93
N PRO A 21 -9.18 12.02 -9.98
CA PRO A 21 -8.29 11.77 -8.84
C PRO A 21 -8.48 12.83 -7.76
N PRO A 22 -8.20 12.51 -6.49
CA PRO A 22 -8.27 13.50 -5.42
C PRO A 22 -7.24 14.60 -5.62
N VAL A 23 -7.59 15.81 -5.22
CA VAL A 23 -6.62 16.90 -5.03
C VAL A 23 -5.72 16.52 -3.85
N LEU A 24 -4.41 16.73 -3.99
CA LEU A 24 -3.49 16.56 -2.88
C LEU A 24 -3.32 17.88 -2.13
N GLU A 25 -3.66 17.89 -0.84
CA GLU A 25 -3.34 19.01 0.05
C GLU A 25 -1.96 18.76 0.66
N ILE A 26 -0.97 19.57 0.28
CA ILE A 26 0.43 19.42 0.69
C ILE A 26 0.79 20.55 1.64
N ALA A 27 1.19 20.21 2.86
CA ALA A 27 1.74 21.13 3.84
C ALA A 27 3.23 20.86 4.03
N GLY A 28 4.05 21.91 4.05
CA GLY A 28 5.52 21.80 4.12
C GLY A 28 6.19 21.69 2.76
N ASN A 29 7.45 21.25 2.76
CA ASN A 29 8.28 21.14 1.56
C ASN A 29 8.71 19.70 1.38
N SER A 30 8.00 18.97 0.54
CA SER A 30 8.43 17.63 0.11
C SER A 30 9.70 17.73 -0.71
N SER A 31 10.62 16.76 -0.58
CA SER A 31 11.80 16.70 -1.46
C SER A 31 11.35 16.57 -2.92
N SER A 32 12.12 17.09 -3.87
CA SER A 32 11.77 17.03 -5.30
C SER A 32 11.95 15.64 -5.90
N ASP A 33 12.56 14.71 -5.15
CA ASP A 33 12.95 13.40 -5.66
C ASP A 33 11.77 12.42 -5.67
N GLY A 34 11.37 11.96 -6.85
CA GLY A 34 10.37 10.93 -7.03
C GLY A 34 8.91 11.44 -7.04
N TYR A 35 8.02 10.47 -7.21
CA TYR A 35 6.58 10.66 -7.30
C TYR A 35 5.88 9.99 -6.13
N PHE A 36 4.70 10.47 -5.77
CA PHE A 36 3.81 9.81 -4.82
C PHE A 36 3.06 8.68 -5.50
N PHE A 37 3.09 7.48 -4.91
CA PHE A 37 2.35 6.29 -5.34
C PHE A 37 1.33 5.94 -4.26
N PHE A 38 0.07 5.93 -4.60
CA PHE A 38 -1.00 5.56 -3.68
C PHE A 38 -2.23 5.08 -4.46
N ALA A 39 -3.15 4.40 -3.79
CA ALA A 39 -4.37 3.89 -4.40
C ALA A 39 -5.57 4.20 -3.50
N PRO A 40 -6.24 5.34 -3.72
CA PRO A 40 -7.42 5.71 -2.96
C PRO A 40 -8.49 4.63 -3.01
N ASN A 41 -8.99 4.23 -1.85
CA ASN A 41 -10.00 3.21 -1.66
C ASN A 41 -10.94 3.62 -0.51
N GLY A 42 -11.94 2.80 -0.20
CA GLY A 42 -12.87 3.05 0.90
C GLY A 42 -14.17 3.72 0.45
N ALA A 43 -15.10 3.87 1.40
CA ALA A 43 -16.48 4.28 1.11
C ALA A 43 -16.61 5.73 0.61
N THR A 44 -15.69 6.61 0.97
CA THR A 44 -15.69 8.03 0.57
C THR A 44 -14.75 8.32 -0.60
N ALA A 45 -13.98 7.34 -1.09
CA ALA A 45 -13.20 7.50 -2.29
C ALA A 45 -14.12 7.64 -3.51
N PHE A 46 -14.01 8.76 -4.22
CA PHE A 46 -14.81 8.99 -5.42
C PHE A 46 -14.45 8.03 -6.54
N GLN A 47 -13.17 7.72 -6.65
CA GLN A 47 -12.62 6.79 -7.62
C GLN A 47 -11.62 5.86 -6.95
N VAL A 48 -11.71 4.57 -7.25
CA VAL A 48 -10.73 3.56 -6.84
C VAL A 48 -9.82 3.29 -8.03
N ALA A 49 -8.57 3.72 -7.94
CA ALA A 49 -7.54 3.51 -8.96
C ALA A 49 -6.15 3.73 -8.36
N PRO A 50 -5.08 3.08 -8.88
CA PRO A 50 -3.72 3.45 -8.56
C PRO A 50 -3.39 4.82 -9.17
N ILE A 51 -2.70 5.66 -8.43
CA ILE A 51 -2.35 7.03 -8.81
C ILE A 51 -0.86 7.24 -8.61
N VAL A 52 -0.25 7.91 -9.59
CA VAL A 52 1.09 8.51 -9.47
C VAL A 52 0.92 10.01 -9.57
N ALA A 53 1.43 10.75 -8.59
CA ALA A 53 1.41 12.21 -8.56
C ALA A 53 2.81 12.77 -8.29
N ASP A 54 3.10 13.96 -8.75
CA ASP A 54 4.40 14.61 -8.50
C ASP A 54 4.45 15.31 -7.12
N SER A 55 5.59 15.89 -6.82
CA SER A 55 5.86 16.54 -5.53
C SER A 55 5.04 17.80 -5.27
N VAL A 56 4.38 18.36 -6.27
CA VAL A 56 3.45 19.50 -6.13
C VAL A 56 1.99 19.08 -6.13
N GLY A 57 1.70 17.79 -6.32
CA GLY A 57 0.36 17.20 -6.26
C GLY A 57 -0.33 17.05 -7.61
N ASP A 58 0.36 17.36 -8.70
CA ASP A 58 -0.18 17.14 -10.03
C ASP A 58 -0.18 15.66 -10.38
N VAL A 59 -1.29 15.18 -10.94
CA VAL A 59 -1.39 13.79 -11.40
C VAL A 59 -0.45 13.56 -12.57
N ILE A 60 0.31 12.48 -12.50
CA ILE A 60 1.16 11.98 -13.58
C ILE A 60 0.47 10.82 -14.29
N TRP A 61 -0.05 9.87 -13.50
CA TRP A 61 -0.73 8.71 -14.02
C TRP A 61 -1.91 8.32 -13.15
N ASN A 62 -3.01 8.03 -13.80
CA ASN A 62 -4.17 7.41 -13.20
C ASN A 62 -4.42 6.07 -13.89
N GLY A 63 -4.32 5.03 -13.12
CA GLY A 63 -4.54 3.67 -13.60
C GLY A 63 -6.00 3.32 -13.85
N PRO A 64 -6.28 2.08 -14.25
CA PRO A 64 -7.63 1.62 -14.54
C PRO A 64 -8.57 1.71 -13.33
N LYS A 65 -9.82 2.14 -13.56
CA LYS A 65 -10.85 2.36 -12.52
C LYS A 65 -11.32 1.08 -11.80
N TYR A 66 -11.14 -0.08 -12.41
CA TYR A 66 -11.61 -1.35 -11.86
C TYR A 66 -10.62 -2.03 -10.92
N TYR A 67 -9.43 -1.47 -10.76
CA TYR A 67 -8.46 -2.01 -9.83
C TYR A 67 -8.75 -1.55 -8.40
N LYS A 68 -8.93 -2.51 -7.51
CA LYS A 68 -8.63 -2.30 -6.09
C LYS A 68 -7.13 -2.51 -5.94
N ALA A 69 -6.33 -1.49 -6.22
CA ALA A 69 -4.88 -1.61 -6.22
C ALA A 69 -4.36 -1.52 -4.78
N PHE A 70 -4.38 -2.62 -4.09
CA PHE A 70 -3.64 -2.75 -2.84
C PHE A 70 -2.14 -2.93 -3.14
N GLY A 71 -1.30 -2.36 -2.29
CA GLY A 71 0.16 -2.51 -2.39
C GLY A 71 0.81 -1.88 -3.63
N PHE A 72 0.13 -0.97 -4.35
CA PHE A 72 0.63 -0.31 -5.54
C PHE A 72 1.97 0.40 -5.28
N ALA A 73 3.00 0.04 -6.04
CA ALA A 73 4.36 0.58 -5.89
C ALA A 73 5.18 0.36 -7.16
N ALA A 74 6.27 1.10 -7.32
CA ALA A 74 7.35 0.75 -8.23
C ALA A 74 8.32 -0.22 -7.53
N GLN A 75 8.70 -1.31 -8.22
CA GLN A 75 9.69 -2.28 -7.76
C GLN A 75 10.62 -2.63 -8.91
N GLU A 76 11.70 -3.35 -8.62
CA GLU A 76 12.64 -3.81 -9.64
C GLU A 76 12.34 -5.26 -10.04
N TYR A 77 12.32 -5.53 -11.34
CA TYR A 77 12.21 -6.87 -11.92
C TYR A 77 13.14 -6.98 -13.12
N LYS A 78 14.09 -7.92 -13.06
CA LYS A 78 15.11 -8.15 -14.11
C LYS A 78 15.91 -6.88 -14.48
N GLY A 79 16.24 -6.06 -13.48
CA GLY A 79 17.00 -4.83 -13.65
C GLY A 79 16.20 -3.63 -14.19
N GLU A 80 14.90 -3.79 -14.38
CA GLU A 80 13.99 -2.73 -14.84
C GLU A 80 12.98 -2.38 -13.77
N LYS A 81 12.65 -1.08 -13.62
CA LYS A 81 11.54 -0.66 -12.75
C LYS A 81 10.20 -1.05 -13.39
N VAL A 82 9.35 -1.66 -12.59
CA VAL A 82 7.98 -2.05 -12.94
C VAL A 82 6.99 -1.52 -11.91
N LEU A 83 5.78 -1.21 -12.34
CA LEU A 83 4.67 -0.99 -11.41
C LEU A 83 4.08 -2.32 -11.01
N VAL A 84 3.89 -2.53 -9.73
CA VAL A 84 3.25 -3.71 -9.15
C VAL A 84 1.89 -3.32 -8.63
N ALA A 85 0.86 -4.04 -9.03
CA ALA A 85 -0.51 -3.79 -8.59
C ALA A 85 -1.25 -5.09 -8.34
N TRP A 86 -1.82 -5.24 -7.15
CA TRP A 86 -2.71 -6.34 -6.83
C TRP A 86 -4.14 -6.03 -7.32
N ASN A 87 -4.79 -7.04 -7.87
CA ASN A 87 -6.18 -6.99 -8.31
C ASN A 87 -6.94 -8.22 -7.80
N GLY A 88 -8.10 -8.00 -7.20
CA GLY A 88 -8.87 -9.10 -6.63
C GLY A 88 -10.11 -8.65 -5.88
N SER A 89 -10.60 -9.53 -5.01
CA SER A 89 -11.73 -9.32 -4.11
C SER A 89 -11.28 -9.42 -2.66
N SER A 90 -11.75 -8.53 -1.81
CA SER A 90 -11.57 -8.67 -0.36
C SER A 90 -12.57 -9.66 0.20
N PHE A 91 -12.20 -10.36 1.27
CA PHE A 91 -13.14 -11.06 2.14
C PHE A 91 -14.22 -10.09 2.63
N GLN A 92 -15.37 -10.64 2.98
CA GLN A 92 -16.42 -9.84 3.62
C GLN A 92 -15.83 -9.15 4.85
N GLU A 93 -16.03 -7.82 4.94
CA GLU A 93 -15.58 -7.07 6.13
C GLU A 93 -16.19 -7.64 7.42
N PRO A 94 -15.44 -7.67 8.55
CA PRO A 94 -14.27 -6.82 8.86
C PRO A 94 -12.87 -7.45 8.67
N ILE A 95 -12.74 -8.54 7.97
CA ILE A 95 -11.57 -9.44 8.03
C ILE A 95 -10.31 -8.85 7.40
N GLY A 96 -10.44 -7.92 6.42
CA GLY A 96 -9.31 -7.21 5.82
C GLY A 96 -8.31 -8.11 5.10
N ARG A 97 -8.77 -9.18 4.42
CA ARG A 97 -7.98 -10.10 3.60
C ARG A 97 -8.61 -10.23 2.22
N GLY A 98 -7.91 -10.87 1.29
CA GLY A 98 -8.45 -11.03 -0.05
C GLY A 98 -7.87 -12.18 -0.84
N HIS A 99 -8.46 -12.38 -2.01
CA HIS A 99 -8.01 -13.30 -3.05
C HIS A 99 -7.84 -12.54 -4.36
N GLY A 100 -6.70 -12.67 -4.99
CA GLY A 100 -6.41 -11.95 -6.22
C GLY A 100 -5.13 -12.41 -6.89
N TYR A 101 -4.67 -11.61 -7.82
CA TYR A 101 -3.43 -11.80 -8.55
C TYR A 101 -2.67 -10.47 -8.64
N VAL A 102 -1.40 -10.54 -9.02
CA VAL A 102 -0.53 -9.37 -9.13
C VAL A 102 -0.13 -9.18 -10.58
N THR A 103 -0.33 -7.96 -11.11
CA THR A 103 0.14 -7.57 -12.43
C THR A 103 1.36 -6.66 -12.31
N LEU A 104 2.38 -6.96 -13.11
CA LEU A 104 3.54 -6.11 -13.30
C LEU A 104 3.39 -5.34 -14.62
N TYR A 105 3.57 -4.01 -14.57
CA TYR A 105 3.52 -3.14 -15.75
C TYR A 105 4.89 -2.51 -15.99
N ASN A 106 5.31 -2.47 -17.26
CA ASN A 106 6.52 -1.77 -17.66
C ASN A 106 6.33 -0.24 -17.71
N LYS A 107 7.37 0.50 -18.08
CA LYS A 107 7.33 1.97 -18.23
C LYS A 107 6.35 2.47 -19.30
N HIS A 108 5.84 1.59 -20.15
CA HIS A 108 4.80 1.90 -21.15
C HIS A 108 3.40 1.63 -20.63
N TYR A 109 3.27 1.18 -19.35
CA TYR A 109 2.01 0.75 -18.70
C TYR A 109 1.40 -0.48 -19.37
N GLU A 110 2.22 -1.30 -20.02
CA GLU A 110 1.84 -2.59 -20.59
C GLU A 110 2.11 -3.71 -19.58
N PRO A 111 1.20 -4.68 -19.42
CA PRO A 111 1.45 -5.80 -18.53
C PRO A 111 2.60 -6.68 -19.07
N VAL A 112 3.57 -6.97 -18.22
CA VAL A 112 4.74 -7.82 -18.56
C VAL A 112 4.74 -9.15 -17.82
N ALA A 113 4.00 -9.26 -16.72
CA ALA A 113 3.79 -10.51 -16.00
C ALA A 113 2.49 -10.43 -15.18
N ASN A 114 1.86 -11.59 -14.99
CA ASN A 114 0.80 -11.81 -14.02
C ASN A 114 1.22 -12.93 -13.08
N VAL A 115 1.34 -12.61 -11.79
CA VAL A 115 1.65 -13.59 -10.76
C VAL A 115 0.34 -14.09 -10.16
N THR A 116 0.18 -15.41 -10.12
CA THR A 116 -1.02 -16.08 -9.63
C THR A 116 -0.66 -17.18 -8.64
N LEU A 117 -1.60 -17.49 -7.75
CA LEU A 117 -1.53 -18.60 -6.80
C LEU A 117 -2.80 -19.45 -6.96
N PRO A 118 -2.83 -20.39 -7.90
CA PRO A 118 -3.96 -21.30 -8.07
C PRO A 118 -4.03 -22.30 -6.92
N GLY A 119 -5.20 -22.86 -6.66
CA GLY A 119 -5.40 -23.90 -5.65
C GLY A 119 -6.82 -23.93 -5.09
N ASN A 120 -7.11 -24.96 -4.31
CA ASN A 120 -8.40 -25.14 -3.66
C ASN A 120 -8.44 -24.44 -2.29
N PHE A 121 -8.31 -23.13 -2.29
CA PHE A 121 -8.46 -22.34 -1.07
C PHE A 121 -9.93 -22.23 -0.72
N LEU A 122 -10.24 -22.42 0.55
CA LEU A 122 -11.55 -22.13 1.08
C LEU A 122 -11.63 -20.66 1.50
N GLU A 123 -12.80 -20.09 1.31
CA GLU A 123 -13.17 -18.75 1.74
C GLU A 123 -14.35 -18.84 2.70
N MET A 124 -14.65 -17.81 3.47
CA MET A 124 -15.76 -17.82 4.43
C MET A 124 -17.10 -18.12 3.76
N ASN A 125 -17.29 -17.69 2.52
CA ASN A 125 -18.39 -18.14 1.69
C ASN A 125 -18.02 -19.43 0.96
N ALA A 126 -18.52 -20.56 1.43
CA ALA A 126 -18.22 -21.88 0.88
C ALA A 126 -18.53 -22.05 -0.62
N SER A 127 -19.36 -21.19 -1.20
CA SER A 127 -19.74 -21.24 -2.61
C SER A 127 -18.79 -20.49 -3.54
N VAL A 128 -17.86 -19.70 -2.99
CA VAL A 128 -16.96 -18.86 -3.76
C VAL A 128 -15.62 -19.56 -3.97
N ARG A 129 -15.08 -19.43 -5.17
CA ARG A 129 -13.70 -19.85 -5.54
C ARG A 129 -13.09 -18.79 -6.42
N TYR A 130 -11.80 -18.59 -6.28
CA TYR A 130 -11.04 -17.61 -7.06
C TYR A 130 -9.99 -18.31 -7.92
N PRO A 131 -9.73 -17.80 -9.12
CA PRO A 131 -8.68 -18.38 -10.00
C PRO A 131 -7.27 -18.16 -9.43
N SER A 132 -7.10 -17.23 -8.51
CA SER A 132 -5.85 -16.97 -7.82
C SER A 132 -6.13 -16.49 -6.39
N ASN A 133 -5.30 -16.93 -5.45
CA ASN A 133 -5.50 -16.77 -4.00
C ASN A 133 -4.41 -15.93 -3.34
N ILE A 134 -3.74 -15.07 -4.11
CA ILE A 134 -2.79 -14.10 -3.53
C ILE A 134 -3.57 -13.09 -2.69
N ASP A 135 -3.19 -12.99 -1.42
CA ASP A 135 -3.75 -12.01 -0.50
C ASP A 135 -3.27 -10.58 -0.81
N LEU A 136 -4.06 -9.59 -0.38
CA LEU A 136 -3.87 -8.18 -0.70
C LEU A 136 -2.70 -7.50 0.04
N HIS A 137 -2.12 -8.13 1.08
CA HIS A 137 -1.21 -7.45 2.00
C HIS A 137 0.23 -7.36 1.48
N GLU A 138 0.75 -8.37 0.77
CA GLU A 138 2.16 -8.36 0.35
C GLU A 138 2.36 -8.86 -1.07
N MET A 139 3.18 -8.12 -1.80
CA MET A 139 3.69 -8.45 -3.13
C MET A 139 5.10 -7.86 -3.28
N HIS A 140 6.08 -8.55 -2.71
CA HIS A 140 7.47 -8.10 -2.67
C HIS A 140 8.33 -8.86 -3.68
N ILE A 141 8.86 -8.15 -4.68
CA ILE A 141 9.82 -8.73 -5.64
C ILE A 141 11.18 -8.82 -4.95
N THR A 142 11.78 -10.01 -4.96
CA THR A 142 13.10 -10.27 -4.40
C THR A 142 14.21 -9.97 -5.43
N GLU A 143 15.45 -9.84 -4.97
CA GLU A 143 16.62 -9.71 -5.83
C GLU A 143 16.83 -10.92 -6.77
N LYS A 144 16.20 -12.06 -6.47
CA LYS A 144 16.18 -13.27 -7.31
C LYS A 144 15.13 -13.23 -8.40
N ASN A 145 14.38 -12.13 -8.55
CA ASN A 145 13.24 -11.99 -9.47
C ASN A 145 12.09 -12.95 -9.18
N THR A 146 11.95 -13.36 -7.92
CA THR A 146 10.78 -14.06 -7.40
C THR A 146 9.86 -13.07 -6.69
N MET A 147 8.63 -13.46 -6.39
CA MET A 147 7.71 -12.64 -5.61
C MET A 147 7.32 -13.35 -4.32
N LEU A 148 7.51 -12.66 -3.20
CA LEU A 148 6.94 -13.05 -1.93
C LEU A 148 5.52 -12.52 -1.83
N VAL A 149 4.59 -13.43 -1.57
CA VAL A 149 3.15 -13.14 -1.43
C VAL A 149 2.57 -13.86 -0.23
N LEU A 150 1.40 -13.44 0.20
CA LEU A 150 0.63 -14.07 1.25
C LEU A 150 -0.58 -14.79 0.66
N GLY A 151 -1.08 -15.78 1.41
CA GLY A 151 -2.32 -16.46 1.16
C GLY A 151 -3.09 -16.66 2.47
N ASN A 152 -4.38 -16.85 2.36
CA ASN A 152 -5.23 -17.21 3.48
C ASN A 152 -6.14 -18.36 3.06
N ASN A 153 -6.22 -19.39 3.90
CA ASN A 153 -7.11 -20.51 3.68
C ASN A 153 -7.98 -20.72 4.91
N ILE A 154 -9.25 -20.96 4.72
CA ILE A 154 -10.13 -21.33 5.82
C ILE A 154 -9.97 -22.82 6.11
N THR A 155 -9.52 -23.15 7.30
CA THR A 155 -9.08 -24.50 7.66
C THR A 155 -9.66 -24.92 9.00
N GLU A 156 -10.02 -26.18 9.16
CA GLU A 156 -10.42 -26.74 10.45
C GLU A 156 -9.24 -26.80 11.41
N ALA A 157 -9.49 -26.48 12.67
CA ALA A 157 -8.48 -26.52 13.74
C ALA A 157 -9.13 -26.75 15.12
N ASP A 158 -8.40 -27.40 16.02
CA ASP A 158 -8.79 -27.52 17.43
C ASP A 158 -8.60 -26.18 18.15
N LEU A 159 -9.71 -25.56 18.57
CA LEU A 159 -9.71 -24.28 19.29
C LEU A 159 -9.91 -24.44 20.80
N THR A 160 -9.83 -25.65 21.36
CA THR A 160 -10.05 -25.90 22.79
C THR A 160 -9.07 -25.15 23.69
N SER A 161 -7.82 -24.93 23.24
CA SER A 161 -6.80 -24.17 23.97
C SER A 161 -7.18 -22.69 24.18
N VAL A 162 -8.14 -22.17 23.42
CA VAL A 162 -8.64 -20.78 23.51
C VAL A 162 -10.12 -20.71 23.85
N GLY A 163 -10.71 -21.84 24.32
CA GLY A 163 -12.10 -21.94 24.74
C GLY A 163 -13.12 -22.09 23.59
N GLY A 164 -12.64 -22.45 22.41
CA GLY A 164 -13.46 -22.72 21.24
C GLY A 164 -13.78 -24.21 21.04
N PRO A 165 -14.44 -24.58 19.93
CA PRO A 165 -14.76 -25.97 19.61
C PRO A 165 -13.52 -26.78 19.17
N VAL A 166 -13.55 -28.10 19.36
CA VAL A 166 -12.50 -29.03 18.88
C VAL A 166 -12.48 -29.15 17.36
N ASP A 167 -13.62 -28.99 16.72
CA ASP A 167 -13.85 -28.96 15.27
C ASP A 167 -14.05 -27.52 14.76
N GLY A 168 -13.25 -26.61 15.27
CA GLY A 168 -13.32 -25.20 14.97
C GLY A 168 -12.73 -24.83 13.61
N TRP A 169 -12.86 -23.55 13.24
CA TRP A 169 -12.41 -23.01 11.98
C TRP A 169 -11.55 -21.77 12.17
N VAL A 170 -10.43 -21.71 11.46
CA VAL A 170 -9.52 -20.57 11.46
C VAL A 170 -9.23 -20.06 10.06
N VAL A 171 -8.79 -18.82 9.98
CA VAL A 171 -8.13 -18.28 8.80
C VAL A 171 -6.63 -18.60 8.94
N GLU A 172 -6.20 -19.68 8.33
CA GLU A 172 -4.80 -20.08 8.27
C GLU A 172 -4.01 -19.09 7.42
N ALA A 173 -3.01 -18.47 8.01
CA ALA A 173 -2.12 -17.55 7.31
C ALA A 173 -1.00 -18.35 6.60
N GLN A 174 -0.72 -17.97 5.36
CA GLN A 174 0.21 -18.68 4.49
C GLN A 174 1.18 -17.71 3.80
N VAL A 175 2.41 -18.17 3.54
CA VAL A 175 3.46 -17.44 2.82
C VAL A 175 3.90 -18.25 1.63
N TYR A 176 4.15 -17.57 0.51
CA TYR A 176 4.64 -18.18 -0.72
C TYR A 176 5.77 -17.36 -1.33
N GLU A 177 6.79 -18.03 -1.85
CA GLU A 177 7.72 -17.47 -2.82
C GLU A 177 7.39 -18.06 -4.20
N ILE A 178 7.09 -17.21 -5.17
CA ILE A 178 6.64 -17.60 -6.50
C ILE A 178 7.65 -17.08 -7.53
N ASP A 179 8.07 -17.94 -8.46
CA ASP A 179 8.81 -17.52 -9.65
C ASP A 179 7.88 -16.71 -10.57
N ILE A 180 8.22 -15.44 -10.80
CA ILE A 180 7.36 -14.51 -11.57
C ILE A 180 7.17 -14.96 -13.01
N ALA A 181 8.17 -15.60 -13.60
CA ALA A 181 8.14 -15.98 -15.02
C ALA A 181 7.27 -17.22 -15.28
N SER A 182 7.27 -18.19 -14.35
CA SER A 182 6.60 -19.48 -14.52
C SER A 182 5.35 -19.67 -13.66
N ASN A 183 5.15 -18.81 -12.65
CA ASN A 183 4.16 -18.98 -11.57
C ASN A 183 4.37 -20.26 -10.73
N ASN A 184 5.57 -20.85 -10.76
CA ASN A 184 5.88 -21.99 -9.89
C ASN A 184 6.10 -21.53 -8.46
N VAL A 185 5.46 -22.22 -7.51
CA VAL A 185 5.71 -22.04 -6.09
C VAL A 185 7.06 -22.68 -5.73
N LEU A 186 7.99 -21.86 -5.23
CA LEU A 186 9.34 -22.27 -4.84
C LEU A 186 9.45 -22.53 -3.33
N PHE A 187 8.60 -21.88 -2.54
CA PHE A 187 8.49 -22.04 -1.10
C PHE A 187 7.04 -21.82 -0.67
N SER A 188 6.62 -22.59 0.33
CA SER A 188 5.33 -22.40 1.00
C SER A 188 5.48 -22.65 2.49
N TRP A 189 4.72 -21.89 3.29
CA TRP A 189 4.67 -21.97 4.74
C TRP A 189 3.24 -21.75 5.22
N LYS A 190 2.84 -22.44 6.29
CA LYS A 190 1.50 -22.37 6.88
C LYS A 190 1.57 -22.18 8.39
N SER A 191 0.78 -21.30 8.93
CA SER A 191 0.80 -20.96 10.35
C SER A 191 0.37 -22.12 11.27
N LEU A 192 -0.52 -23.00 10.81
CA LEU A 192 -0.98 -24.16 11.61
C LEU A 192 0.08 -25.25 11.76
N ASP A 193 1.02 -25.35 10.83
CA ASP A 193 2.13 -26.31 10.92
C ASP A 193 3.11 -25.97 12.07
N HIS A 194 2.95 -24.79 12.69
CA HIS A 194 3.85 -24.25 13.72
C HIS A 194 3.13 -23.85 15.01
N ILE A 195 1.98 -24.43 15.33
CA ILE A 195 1.20 -24.08 16.53
C ILE A 195 1.94 -24.41 17.85
N ASP A 196 2.91 -25.29 17.83
CA ASP A 196 3.75 -25.59 19.01
C ASP A 196 4.69 -24.42 19.36
N THR A 197 5.16 -23.66 18.37
CA THR A 197 6.04 -22.50 18.55
C THR A 197 5.30 -21.16 18.44
N LEU A 198 4.18 -21.15 17.78
CA LEU A 198 3.30 -20.00 17.54
C LEU A 198 1.85 -20.35 17.93
N PRO A 199 1.58 -20.60 19.23
CA PRO A 199 0.31 -21.14 19.68
C PRO A 199 -0.86 -20.16 19.45
N LEU A 200 -2.05 -20.72 19.27
CA LEU A 200 -3.30 -19.98 19.12
C LEU A 200 -3.55 -19.00 20.27
N SER A 201 -3.15 -19.41 21.49
CA SER A 201 -3.29 -18.59 22.71
C SER A 201 -2.46 -17.31 22.71
N ASP A 202 -1.50 -17.16 21.81
CA ASP A 202 -0.69 -15.94 21.68
C ASP A 202 -1.38 -14.83 20.89
N SER A 203 -2.57 -15.11 20.35
CA SER A 203 -3.33 -14.11 19.60
C SER A 203 -3.84 -12.99 20.52
N VAL A 204 -3.49 -11.76 20.18
CA VAL A 204 -4.06 -10.54 20.79
C VAL A 204 -5.47 -10.23 20.28
N TYR A 205 -5.96 -10.99 19.29
CA TYR A 205 -7.30 -10.89 18.73
C TYR A 205 -8.18 -11.98 19.32
N PRO A 206 -9.02 -11.68 20.33
CA PRO A 206 -9.77 -12.70 21.04
C PRO A 206 -10.74 -13.46 20.13
N LEU A 207 -10.88 -14.77 20.36
CA LEU A 207 -11.90 -15.58 19.69
C LEU A 207 -13.31 -14.98 19.95
N GLY A 208 -14.10 -14.85 18.88
CA GLY A 208 -15.42 -14.22 18.92
C GLY A 208 -15.44 -12.72 18.63
N THR A 209 -14.27 -12.07 18.53
CA THR A 209 -14.21 -10.67 18.08
C THR A 209 -14.70 -10.56 16.63
N ASP A 210 -15.46 -9.51 16.33
CA ASP A 210 -16.03 -9.25 14.99
C ASP A 210 -16.78 -10.49 14.43
N GLU A 211 -17.52 -11.22 15.28
CA GLU A 211 -18.30 -12.42 14.94
C GLU A 211 -17.45 -13.62 14.47
N GLN A 212 -16.13 -13.59 14.64
CA GLN A 212 -15.22 -14.67 14.29
C GLN A 212 -15.09 -15.67 15.47
N ASP A 213 -16.15 -16.40 15.76
CA ASP A 213 -16.22 -17.35 16.88
C ASP A 213 -15.66 -18.76 16.57
N GLY A 214 -15.24 -18.97 15.31
CA GLY A 214 -14.62 -20.22 14.86
C GLY A 214 -15.56 -21.43 14.81
N LYS A 215 -16.88 -21.26 14.97
CA LYS A 215 -17.81 -22.40 14.98
C LYS A 215 -18.19 -22.92 13.61
N SER A 216 -17.88 -22.17 12.57
CA SER A 216 -18.18 -22.53 11.18
C SER A 216 -17.13 -21.92 10.24
N GLN A 217 -17.09 -22.42 9.01
CA GLN A 217 -16.27 -21.83 7.95
C GLN A 217 -16.60 -20.34 7.76
N ALA A 218 -17.87 -19.93 7.88
CA ALA A 218 -18.30 -18.54 7.70
C ALA A 218 -17.88 -17.62 8.84
N THR A 219 -17.56 -18.15 10.02
CA THR A 219 -17.13 -17.42 11.21
C THR A 219 -15.72 -17.78 11.64
N ALA A 220 -14.89 -18.24 10.70
CA ALA A 220 -13.50 -18.67 10.93
C ALA A 220 -12.69 -17.57 11.64
N TRP A 221 -11.94 -17.97 12.67
CA TRP A 221 -11.16 -17.06 13.49
C TRP A 221 -9.82 -16.69 12.87
N GLY A 222 -9.59 -15.41 12.68
CA GLY A 222 -8.39 -14.88 12.06
C GLY A 222 -7.24 -14.61 13.01
N TYR A 223 -6.81 -15.58 13.79
CA TYR A 223 -5.87 -15.48 14.90
C TYR A 223 -4.47 -14.91 14.58
N PHE A 224 -3.95 -15.09 13.38
CA PHE A 224 -2.57 -14.82 13.04
C PHE A 224 -2.36 -13.48 12.29
N HIS A 225 -3.06 -13.28 11.20
CA HIS A 225 -3.06 -12.09 10.36
C HIS A 225 -1.66 -11.61 9.96
N ILE A 226 -0.97 -12.32 9.04
CA ILE A 226 0.27 -11.84 8.40
C ILE A 226 -0.06 -10.64 7.51
N ASN A 227 0.81 -9.62 7.50
CA ASN A 227 0.67 -8.45 6.62
C ASN A 227 1.96 -8.05 5.88
N SER A 228 3.08 -8.69 6.17
CA SER A 228 4.28 -8.56 5.36
C SER A 228 5.22 -9.74 5.52
N VAL A 229 5.99 -10.02 4.46
CA VAL A 229 7.08 -10.97 4.41
C VAL A 229 8.25 -10.35 3.64
N ALA A 230 9.47 -10.57 4.09
CA ALA A 230 10.68 -10.09 3.43
C ALA A 230 11.80 -11.13 3.55
N PRO A 231 12.81 -11.13 2.65
CA PRO A 231 14.00 -11.95 2.81
C PRO A 231 14.78 -11.59 4.08
N LEU A 232 15.33 -12.60 4.75
CA LEU A 232 16.27 -12.47 5.86
C LEU A 232 17.36 -13.53 5.70
N GLY A 233 18.53 -13.12 5.26
CA GLY A 233 19.57 -14.06 4.87
C GLY A 233 19.09 -15.00 3.74
N ASP A 234 19.15 -16.29 3.97
CA ASP A 234 18.58 -17.31 3.08
C ASP A 234 17.13 -17.67 3.40
N GLY A 235 16.59 -17.20 4.55
CA GLY A 235 15.23 -17.40 5.01
C GLY A 235 14.35 -16.16 4.87
N TYR A 236 13.41 -15.99 5.82
CA TYR A 236 12.38 -14.95 5.73
C TYR A 236 12.11 -14.32 7.10
N ILE A 237 11.57 -13.10 7.08
CA ILE A 237 10.97 -12.45 8.24
C ILE A 237 9.52 -12.09 7.96
N LEU A 238 8.63 -12.41 8.90
CA LEU A 238 7.20 -12.18 8.84
C LEU A 238 6.76 -11.12 9.84
N SER A 239 5.71 -10.38 9.48
CA SER A 239 4.96 -9.53 10.42
C SER A 239 3.60 -10.16 10.68
N SER A 240 3.38 -10.66 11.90
CA SER A 240 2.06 -11.09 12.35
C SER A 240 1.42 -9.99 13.19
N ARG A 241 0.29 -9.46 12.69
CA ARG A 241 -0.45 -8.38 13.35
C ARG A 241 -1.05 -8.85 14.67
N TYR A 242 -1.65 -10.04 14.67
CA TYR A 242 -2.39 -10.53 15.82
C TYR A 242 -1.56 -11.39 16.77
N LEU A 243 -0.35 -11.82 16.41
CA LEU A 243 0.64 -12.25 17.38
C LEU A 243 1.49 -11.07 17.89
N ALA A 244 1.27 -9.85 17.40
CA ALA A 244 2.08 -8.66 17.70
C ALA A 244 3.58 -8.96 17.62
N SER A 245 4.02 -9.65 16.55
CA SER A 245 5.37 -10.24 16.49
C SER A 245 6.03 -10.03 15.13
N ALA A 246 7.37 -9.91 15.18
CA ALA A 246 8.27 -10.15 14.07
C ALA A 246 8.82 -11.59 14.21
N ILE A 247 8.67 -12.42 13.19
CA ILE A 247 8.96 -13.85 13.22
C ILE A 247 9.96 -14.16 12.11
N ALA A 248 11.12 -14.70 12.47
CA ALA A 248 12.11 -15.17 11.51
C ALA A 248 11.94 -16.66 11.22
N LEU A 249 11.98 -16.99 9.93
CA LEU A 249 11.95 -18.36 9.44
C LEU A 249 13.28 -18.71 8.77
N SER A 250 13.69 -19.95 8.96
CA SER A 250 14.76 -20.56 8.15
C SER A 250 14.31 -20.75 6.70
N ARG A 251 15.23 -21.15 5.84
CA ARG A 251 14.93 -21.51 4.44
C ARG A 251 13.94 -22.67 4.32
N THR A 252 13.90 -23.56 5.30
CA THR A 252 12.99 -24.71 5.36
C THR A 252 11.63 -24.38 6.00
N GLY A 253 11.47 -23.16 6.52
CA GLY A 253 10.22 -22.69 7.13
C GLY A 253 10.17 -22.85 8.67
N GLU A 254 11.22 -23.39 9.29
CA GLU A 254 11.27 -23.50 10.76
C GLU A 254 11.36 -22.11 11.40
N VAL A 255 10.66 -21.92 12.52
CA VAL A 255 10.73 -20.67 13.30
C VAL A 255 12.08 -20.59 14.00
N SER A 256 12.95 -19.69 13.53
CA SER A 256 14.29 -19.48 14.10
C SER A 256 14.23 -18.65 15.38
N TRP A 257 13.47 -17.58 15.37
CA TRP A 257 13.24 -16.70 16.52
C TRP A 257 12.00 -15.83 16.31
N ARG A 258 11.51 -15.26 17.41
CA ARG A 258 10.37 -14.34 17.42
C ARG A 258 10.64 -13.18 18.37
N VAL A 259 10.40 -11.96 17.95
CA VAL A 259 10.47 -10.75 18.79
C VAL A 259 9.06 -10.27 19.07
N GLN A 260 8.80 -9.82 20.30
CA GLN A 260 7.52 -9.35 20.80
C GLN A 260 6.50 -10.51 20.93
N GLY A 261 5.27 -10.20 21.23
CA GLY A 261 4.17 -11.09 21.54
C GLY A 261 3.70 -10.90 22.98
N ILE A 262 2.47 -11.31 23.29
CA ILE A 262 1.84 -11.03 24.61
C ILE A 262 2.45 -11.85 25.76
N HIS A 263 3.03 -13.00 25.46
CA HIS A 263 3.64 -13.87 26.48
C HIS A 263 5.17 -13.77 26.53
N GLY A 264 5.75 -12.80 25.78
CA GLY A 264 7.19 -12.74 25.62
C GLY A 264 7.72 -13.88 24.75
N ASN A 265 9.02 -13.90 24.50
CA ASN A 265 9.65 -14.89 23.61
C ASN A 265 11.16 -15.03 23.84
N GLY A 266 11.61 -14.67 25.01
CA GLY A 266 13.03 -14.71 25.39
C GLY A 266 13.85 -13.50 24.98
N PHE A 267 13.29 -12.52 24.25
CA PHE A 267 13.93 -11.23 24.02
C PHE A 267 13.47 -10.20 25.06
N THR A 268 14.40 -9.42 25.56
CA THR A 268 14.13 -8.23 26.36
C THR A 268 14.00 -7.03 25.45
N LEU A 269 13.08 -6.12 25.75
CA LEU A 269 12.89 -4.88 24.98
C LEU A 269 13.52 -3.71 25.70
N GLY A 270 14.34 -2.96 25.00
CA GLY A 270 14.81 -1.65 25.42
C GLY A 270 13.67 -0.64 25.47
N LYS A 271 13.98 0.55 25.98
CA LYS A 271 13.00 1.63 26.08
C LYS A 271 12.39 1.95 24.70
N ASP A 272 11.05 2.03 24.61
CA ASP A 272 10.26 2.38 23.44
C ASP A 272 10.46 1.42 22.22
N ALA A 273 11.09 0.25 22.44
CA ALA A 273 11.32 -0.75 21.41
C ALA A 273 10.11 -1.67 21.16
N ASP A 274 9.07 -1.60 22.01
CA ASP A 274 7.82 -2.33 21.82
C ASP A 274 7.06 -1.86 20.56
N PHE A 275 6.25 -2.75 20.00
CA PHE A 275 5.40 -2.44 18.84
C PHE A 275 4.14 -3.32 18.86
N ARG A 276 3.07 -2.84 18.25
CA ARG A 276 1.80 -3.59 18.15
C ARG A 276 1.09 -3.32 16.84
N TYR A 277 0.35 -4.32 16.36
CA TYR A 277 -0.48 -4.21 15.16
C TYR A 277 0.29 -3.67 13.94
N GLN A 278 1.60 -3.87 13.95
CA GLN A 278 2.58 -3.34 13.01
C GLN A 278 2.34 -3.85 11.58
N HIS A 279 2.83 -3.08 10.61
CA HIS A 279 2.80 -3.41 9.20
C HIS A 279 4.17 -3.19 8.56
N HIS A 280 4.38 -3.84 7.41
CA HIS A 280 5.50 -3.55 6.51
C HIS A 280 6.87 -3.71 7.16
N ILE A 281 7.13 -4.85 7.82
CA ILE A 281 8.50 -5.16 8.30
C ILE A 281 9.42 -5.36 7.10
N ARG A 282 10.60 -4.73 7.15
CA ARG A 282 11.69 -4.88 6.18
C ARG A 282 13.03 -4.97 6.90
N VAL A 283 13.90 -5.84 6.40
CA VAL A 283 15.28 -5.94 6.85
C VAL A 283 16.08 -4.74 6.30
N VAL A 284 16.82 -4.08 7.17
CA VAL A 284 17.75 -2.99 6.83
C VAL A 284 19.17 -3.54 6.67
N SER A 285 19.56 -4.38 7.62
CA SER A 285 20.83 -5.13 7.60
C SER A 285 20.71 -6.36 8.47
N ALA A 286 21.51 -7.39 8.18
CA ALA A 286 21.58 -8.60 8.98
C ALA A 286 22.99 -9.20 8.92
N ASN A 287 23.41 -9.78 10.05
CA ASN A 287 24.54 -10.69 10.18
C ASN A 287 24.22 -11.77 11.22
N ASP A 288 25.16 -12.61 11.56
CA ASP A 288 24.94 -13.76 12.44
C ASP A 288 24.49 -13.38 13.87
N SER A 289 24.85 -12.18 14.35
CA SER A 289 24.58 -11.70 15.72
C SER A 289 23.50 -10.61 15.79
N ASN A 290 23.26 -9.87 14.70
CA ASN A 290 22.35 -8.72 14.71
C ASN A 290 21.47 -8.65 13.46
N VAL A 291 20.21 -8.28 13.67
CA VAL A 291 19.28 -7.97 12.60
C VAL A 291 18.66 -6.61 12.84
N VAL A 292 18.86 -5.67 11.90
CA VAL A 292 18.19 -4.37 11.94
C VAL A 292 16.96 -4.42 11.05
N ILE A 293 15.79 -4.11 11.62
CA ILE A 293 14.52 -4.06 10.90
C ILE A 293 13.92 -2.67 10.97
N ARG A 294 13.07 -2.34 10.01
CA ARG A 294 12.17 -1.19 10.04
C ARG A 294 10.74 -1.61 9.83
N MET A 295 9.80 -0.85 10.41
CA MET A 295 8.37 -1.13 10.31
C MET A 295 7.54 0.13 10.49
N HIS A 296 6.27 0.05 10.09
CA HIS A 296 5.22 0.95 10.52
C HIS A 296 4.53 0.35 11.76
N ASP A 297 4.77 0.94 12.91
CA ASP A 297 4.11 0.56 14.16
C ASP A 297 2.78 1.32 14.28
N ASN A 298 1.67 0.63 14.04
CA ASN A 298 0.35 1.24 14.21
C ASN A 298 0.05 1.49 15.70
N HIS A 299 0.50 0.59 16.57
CA HIS A 299 0.25 0.56 18.02
C HIS A 299 -1.23 0.57 18.42
N ASN A 300 -2.12 0.75 17.47
CA ASN A 300 -3.57 0.87 17.64
C ASN A 300 -4.32 -0.16 16.81
N CYS A 301 -5.51 -0.53 17.27
CA CYS A 301 -6.48 -1.33 16.52
C CYS A 301 -7.91 -0.93 16.87
N PRO A 302 -8.94 -1.37 16.10
CA PRO A 302 -10.32 -0.94 16.33
C PRO A 302 -10.92 -1.38 17.69
N PHE A 303 -10.36 -2.41 18.31
CA PHE A 303 -10.84 -2.98 19.57
C PHE A 303 -9.96 -2.65 20.80
N ASP A 304 -9.01 -1.72 20.65
CA ASP A 304 -8.10 -1.27 21.72
C ASP A 304 -8.15 0.28 21.85
N ASN A 305 -7.61 0.81 22.95
CA ASN A 305 -7.54 2.25 23.16
C ASN A 305 -6.49 2.88 22.24
N ASN A 306 -6.95 3.73 21.33
CA ASN A 306 -6.09 4.41 20.35
C ASN A 306 -5.43 5.65 20.96
N THR A 307 -4.41 5.45 21.78
CA THR A 307 -3.76 6.53 22.56
C THR A 307 -2.32 6.82 22.13
N VAL A 308 -1.69 5.89 21.41
CA VAL A 308 -0.29 6.02 20.97
C VAL A 308 -0.25 6.37 19.49
N PRO A 309 0.45 7.45 19.08
CA PRO A 309 0.62 7.77 17.68
C PRO A 309 1.33 6.63 16.94
N ALA A 310 0.89 6.34 15.72
CA ALA A 310 1.65 5.45 14.85
C ALA A 310 2.99 6.08 14.48
N SER A 311 3.99 5.24 14.28
CA SER A 311 5.35 5.67 13.98
C SER A 311 6.08 4.72 13.04
N GLY A 312 7.02 5.25 12.27
CA GLY A 312 8.07 4.44 11.69
C GLY A 312 9.10 4.10 12.76
N LYS A 313 9.39 2.82 12.97
CA LYS A 313 10.44 2.38 13.91
C LYS A 313 11.58 1.66 13.19
N ILE A 314 12.80 1.87 13.67
CA ILE A 314 13.98 1.11 13.30
C ILE A 314 14.49 0.43 14.57
N LEU A 315 14.52 -0.89 14.55
CA LEU A 315 14.90 -1.72 15.68
C LEU A 315 16.16 -2.52 15.36
N ASP A 316 17.08 -2.58 16.32
CA ASP A 316 18.24 -3.47 16.31
C ASP A 316 17.96 -4.67 17.22
N ILE A 317 17.99 -5.86 16.66
CA ILE A 317 17.74 -7.13 17.32
C ILE A 317 19.09 -7.81 17.52
N ASP A 318 19.61 -7.78 18.76
CA ASP A 318 20.80 -8.49 19.17
C ASP A 318 20.41 -9.96 19.48
N LEU A 319 20.81 -10.87 18.62
CA LEU A 319 20.45 -12.28 18.69
C LEU A 319 21.22 -13.01 19.80
N ASP A 320 22.45 -12.58 20.10
CA ASP A 320 23.30 -13.18 21.13
C ASP A 320 22.81 -12.81 22.52
N LYS A 321 22.51 -11.53 22.76
CA LYS A 321 21.98 -11.04 24.04
C LYS A 321 20.47 -11.22 24.18
N LYS A 322 19.79 -11.58 23.10
CA LYS A 322 18.32 -11.59 23.02
C LYS A 322 17.72 -10.29 23.53
N HIS A 323 18.19 -9.19 22.97
CA HIS A 323 17.77 -7.83 23.31
C HIS A 323 17.42 -7.03 22.07
N VAL A 324 16.39 -6.19 22.18
CA VAL A 324 15.94 -5.32 21.09
C VAL A 324 16.09 -3.87 21.50
N ASN A 325 16.82 -3.10 20.72
CA ASN A 325 16.98 -1.66 20.89
C ASN A 325 16.19 -0.86 19.88
N LEU A 326 15.59 0.25 20.30
CA LEU A 326 15.10 1.27 19.39
C LEU A 326 16.28 2.10 18.88
N LEU A 327 16.55 2.07 17.58
CA LEU A 327 17.57 2.93 16.95
C LEU A 327 17.00 4.29 16.55
N ALA A 328 15.77 4.31 16.01
CA ALA A 328 15.10 5.55 15.62
C ALA A 328 13.58 5.38 15.58
N GLN A 329 12.86 6.47 15.82
CA GLN A 329 11.42 6.55 15.71
C GLN A 329 11.01 7.85 15.01
N TYR A 330 10.06 7.72 14.08
CA TYR A 330 9.58 8.80 13.21
C TYR A 330 8.07 8.95 13.35
N PHE A 331 7.64 10.08 13.85
CA PHE A 331 6.22 10.48 13.87
C PHE A 331 6.08 12.00 13.97
N ASN A 332 4.96 12.51 13.54
CA ASN A 332 4.68 13.95 13.54
C ASN A 332 4.21 14.40 14.93
N HIS A 333 5.09 15.01 15.68
CA HIS A 333 4.79 15.52 17.03
C HIS A 333 3.72 16.63 17.03
N SER A 334 3.64 17.43 15.95
CA SER A 334 2.69 18.55 15.85
C SER A 334 1.31 18.12 15.35
N GLY A 335 1.22 16.99 14.67
CA GLY A 335 0.00 16.44 14.09
C GLY A 335 -0.02 14.93 14.16
N PRO A 336 -0.04 14.31 15.36
CA PRO A 336 0.09 12.86 15.51
C PRO A 336 -1.07 12.11 14.83
N ILE A 337 -0.77 10.96 14.22
CA ILE A 337 -1.69 10.17 13.43
C ILE A 337 -1.92 8.82 14.09
N PHE A 338 -3.19 8.36 14.17
CA PHE A 338 -3.60 7.16 14.91
C PHE A 338 -4.33 6.17 14.01
N PRO A 339 -3.68 5.59 12.99
CA PRO A 339 -4.29 4.57 12.13
C PRO A 339 -4.41 3.25 12.89
N THR A 340 -5.57 2.62 12.79
CA THR A 340 -5.83 1.34 13.43
C THR A 340 -5.39 0.14 12.59
N ALA A 341 -5.01 0.36 11.34
CA ALA A 341 -4.54 -0.69 10.42
C ALA A 341 -3.81 -0.11 9.21
N GLN A 342 -3.11 -0.99 8.49
CA GLN A 342 -2.43 -0.70 7.24
C GLN A 342 -1.21 0.24 7.43
N GLY A 343 -0.64 0.69 6.32
CA GLY A 343 0.50 1.61 6.34
C GLY A 343 1.83 0.96 5.98
N ASN A 344 2.82 1.80 5.76
CA ASN A 344 4.19 1.41 5.47
C ASN A 344 5.18 2.48 5.93
N PHE A 345 6.42 2.06 6.12
CA PHE A 345 7.54 2.95 6.42
C PHE A 345 8.68 2.65 5.46
N GLN A 346 9.06 3.66 4.66
CA GLN A 346 10.06 3.57 3.59
C GLN A 346 11.30 4.39 3.96
N ARG A 347 12.50 3.86 3.68
CA ARG A 347 13.72 4.67 3.56
C ARG A 347 13.88 5.06 2.10
N MET A 348 14.08 6.33 1.84
CA MET A 348 14.29 6.88 0.50
C MET A 348 15.80 6.87 0.13
N GLU A 349 16.11 6.97 -1.17
CA GLU A 349 17.49 6.98 -1.68
C GLU A 349 18.30 8.19 -1.16
N ASN A 350 17.63 9.33 -0.95
CA ASN A 350 18.24 10.53 -0.38
C ASN A 350 18.46 10.48 1.15
N GLY A 351 18.13 9.36 1.80
CA GLY A 351 18.29 9.14 3.23
C GLY A 351 17.08 9.58 4.08
N ASN A 352 16.12 10.29 3.49
CA ASN A 352 14.86 10.64 4.15
C ASN A 352 13.98 9.39 4.37
N TYR A 353 12.91 9.57 5.13
CA TYR A 353 11.92 8.53 5.36
C TYR A 353 10.53 8.98 4.90
N PHE A 354 9.73 8.02 4.45
CA PHE A 354 8.38 8.26 3.97
C PHE A 354 7.40 7.26 4.57
N THR A 355 6.25 7.74 5.02
CA THR A 355 5.22 6.94 5.67
C THR A 355 3.88 7.12 4.98
N GLY A 356 3.21 6.02 4.65
CA GLY A 356 1.78 6.00 4.35
C GLY A 356 1.02 5.49 5.56
N HIS A 357 -0.04 6.19 5.98
CA HIS A 357 -0.79 5.88 7.20
C HIS A 357 -2.03 5.00 6.97
N GLY A 358 -2.09 4.31 5.83
CA GLY A 358 -3.11 3.29 5.57
C GLY A 358 -4.55 3.81 5.69
N TRP A 359 -5.22 3.47 6.77
CA TRP A 359 -6.62 3.85 7.02
C TRP A 359 -6.85 5.35 7.21
N ILE A 360 -5.78 6.13 7.30
CA ILE A 360 -5.86 7.59 7.28
C ILE A 360 -5.25 8.08 5.97
N PRO A 361 -5.97 8.89 5.16
CA PRO A 361 -5.52 9.31 3.83
C PRO A 361 -4.43 10.38 3.91
N VAL A 362 -3.35 10.06 4.61
CA VAL A 362 -2.20 10.94 4.83
C VAL A 362 -0.92 10.20 4.54
N LEU A 363 -0.01 10.88 3.84
CA LEU A 363 1.37 10.49 3.64
C LEU A 363 2.27 11.53 4.31
N GLU A 364 3.42 11.12 4.84
CA GLU A 364 4.36 12.03 5.49
C GLU A 364 5.79 11.75 5.05
N GLU A 365 6.57 12.82 4.84
CA GLU A 365 8.00 12.75 4.61
C GLU A 365 8.75 13.32 5.81
N PHE A 366 9.78 12.60 6.25
CA PHE A 366 10.66 12.96 7.34
C PHE A 366 12.10 13.05 6.84
N SER A 367 12.85 14.02 7.33
CA SER A 367 14.30 14.04 7.16
C SER A 367 14.97 12.88 7.92
N ALA A 368 16.22 12.59 7.60
CA ALA A 368 16.99 11.53 8.24
C ALA A 368 17.09 11.69 9.78
N ASP A 369 17.04 12.93 10.29
CA ASP A 369 17.06 13.26 11.71
C ASP A 369 15.66 13.31 12.37
N GLY A 370 14.60 12.89 11.66
CA GLY A 370 13.25 12.72 12.19
C GLY A 370 12.35 13.94 12.15
N LYS A 371 12.77 15.06 11.51
CA LYS A 371 11.91 16.24 11.34
C LYS A 371 10.89 15.99 10.25
N ILE A 372 9.63 16.37 10.49
CA ILE A 372 8.61 16.39 9.45
C ILE A 372 8.97 17.42 8.37
N LEU A 373 9.02 16.99 7.12
CA LEU A 373 9.27 17.85 5.96
C LEU A 373 7.98 18.21 5.26
N SER A 374 7.09 17.23 5.08
CA SER A 374 5.80 17.47 4.46
C SER A 374 4.74 16.46 4.93
N THR A 375 3.50 16.93 4.90
CA THR A 375 2.29 16.12 5.10
C THR A 375 1.43 16.27 3.85
N ILE A 376 1.05 15.15 3.25
CA ILE A 376 0.26 15.08 2.02
C ILE A 376 -1.07 14.39 2.34
N GLN A 377 -2.18 15.10 2.24
CA GLN A 377 -3.52 14.57 2.47
C GLN A 377 -4.25 14.41 1.13
N PHE A 378 -4.92 13.26 0.93
CA PHE A 378 -5.62 12.92 -0.31
C PHE A 378 -7.09 12.50 -0.08
N GLY A 379 -7.65 12.81 1.08
CA GLY A 379 -9.03 12.48 1.43
C GLY A 379 -9.40 13.00 2.81
N ASN A 380 -10.67 12.88 3.15
CA ASN A 380 -11.15 13.29 4.47
C ASN A 380 -10.61 12.38 5.57
N ALA A 381 -10.12 12.98 6.63
CA ALA A 381 -9.73 12.33 7.87
C ALA A 381 -10.38 13.02 9.05
N THR A 382 -10.75 12.26 10.08
CA THR A 382 -11.31 12.83 11.32
C THR A 382 -10.20 13.53 12.09
N LYS A 383 -10.33 14.85 12.26
CA LYS A 383 -9.39 15.64 13.07
C LYS A 383 -9.60 15.36 14.56
N ARG A 384 -8.50 15.24 15.29
CA ARG A 384 -8.48 15.09 16.73
C ARG A 384 -8.53 16.47 17.41
N PRO A 385 -9.28 16.66 18.51
CA PRO A 385 -9.09 17.82 19.37
C PRO A 385 -7.63 17.90 19.85
N GLY A 386 -6.97 19.05 19.64
CA GLY A 386 -5.55 19.23 19.95
C GLY A 386 -4.57 18.88 18.82
N GLY A 387 -5.07 18.55 17.63
CA GLY A 387 -4.26 18.26 16.43
C GLY A 387 -4.14 16.77 16.14
N GLY A 388 -3.78 16.45 14.88
CA GLY A 388 -3.64 15.09 14.37
C GLY A 388 -4.93 14.47 13.84
N PHE A 389 -4.86 13.17 13.47
CA PHE A 389 -5.94 12.48 12.79
C PHE A 389 -6.23 11.12 13.39
N PHE A 390 -7.51 10.77 13.44
CA PHE A 390 -8.00 9.42 13.73
C PHE A 390 -8.46 8.68 12.48
N SER A 391 -8.43 7.34 12.54
CA SER A 391 -9.18 6.50 11.62
C SER A 391 -10.67 6.79 11.78
N GLY A 392 -11.27 7.48 10.81
CA GLY A 392 -12.72 7.51 10.68
C GLY A 392 -13.21 6.18 10.15
N ALA A 393 -14.31 5.64 10.71
CA ALA A 393 -14.95 4.46 10.16
C ALA A 393 -15.34 4.73 8.69
N ARG A 394 -14.83 3.90 7.75
CA ARG A 394 -15.17 3.91 6.31
C ARG A 394 -14.78 5.17 5.51
N GLY A 395 -13.73 5.90 5.91
CA GLY A 395 -13.18 7.03 5.15
C GLY A 395 -12.48 6.61 3.85
N THR A 396 -11.79 7.56 3.22
CA THR A 396 -10.79 7.28 2.18
C THR A 396 -9.53 6.69 2.83
N LEU A 397 -8.92 5.73 2.18
CA LEU A 397 -7.68 5.07 2.63
C LEU A 397 -6.79 4.74 1.43
N SER A 398 -5.52 4.46 1.67
CA SER A 398 -4.62 3.76 0.74
C SER A 398 -3.81 2.75 1.53
N TYR A 399 -3.86 1.48 1.18
CA TYR A 399 -3.21 0.41 1.95
C TYR A 399 -1.75 0.71 2.27
N ARG A 400 -0.98 1.19 1.26
CA ARG A 400 0.37 1.76 1.39
C ARG A 400 0.45 3.05 0.59
N GLY A 401 1.44 3.87 0.90
CA GLY A 401 1.79 5.05 0.14
C GLY A 401 3.31 5.18 0.07
N TRP A 402 3.84 5.53 -1.11
CA TRP A 402 5.26 5.55 -1.36
C TRP A 402 5.70 6.84 -2.02
N LYS A 403 6.99 7.14 -1.90
CA LYS A 403 7.66 8.14 -2.72
C LYS A 403 8.83 7.50 -3.43
N GLN A 404 8.74 7.38 -4.76
CA GLN A 404 9.66 6.56 -5.55
C GLN A 404 9.96 7.22 -6.90
N ALA A 405 11.17 6.99 -7.42
CA ALA A 405 11.53 7.40 -8.77
C ALA A 405 10.81 6.52 -9.81
N TRP A 406 10.26 7.15 -10.85
CA TRP A 406 9.60 6.50 -11.97
C TRP A 406 9.84 7.25 -13.27
N ILE A 407 9.99 6.52 -14.36
CA ILE A 407 9.98 7.05 -15.72
C ILE A 407 8.86 6.35 -16.47
N GLY A 408 7.80 7.12 -16.79
CA GLY A 408 6.65 6.68 -17.56
C GLY A 408 6.75 7.17 -19.01
N CYS A 409 6.61 6.24 -19.97
CA CYS A 409 6.73 6.51 -21.39
C CYS A 409 5.61 5.77 -22.15
N PRO A 410 4.35 6.21 -22.01
CA PRO A 410 3.20 5.54 -22.65
C PRO A 410 3.33 5.54 -24.18
N LYS A 411 2.94 4.44 -24.82
CA LYS A 411 2.93 4.32 -26.30
C LYS A 411 1.69 4.95 -26.95
N THR A 412 0.73 5.37 -26.13
CA THR A 412 -0.45 6.11 -26.63
C THR A 412 -0.04 7.49 -27.13
N LYS A 413 -0.86 8.10 -27.97
CA LYS A 413 -0.70 9.52 -28.31
C LYS A 413 -1.21 10.40 -27.15
N PRO A 414 -0.72 11.64 -27.00
CA PRO A 414 -1.35 12.63 -26.14
C PRO A 414 -2.83 12.78 -26.48
N ALA A 415 -3.67 12.98 -25.47
CA ALA A 415 -5.06 13.33 -25.65
C ALA A 415 -5.19 14.84 -25.86
N VAL A 416 -5.99 15.23 -26.84
CA VAL A 416 -6.21 16.63 -27.20
C VAL A 416 -7.71 16.88 -27.33
N ARG A 417 -8.18 17.98 -26.77
CA ARG A 417 -9.54 18.49 -26.99
C ARG A 417 -9.48 19.99 -27.32
N ALA A 418 -10.18 20.41 -28.37
CA ALA A 418 -10.31 21.80 -28.75
C ALA A 418 -11.76 22.26 -28.55
N GLU A 419 -11.95 23.43 -27.97
CA GLU A 419 -13.24 24.07 -27.77
C GLU A 419 -13.18 25.49 -28.35
N TYR A 420 -14.13 25.81 -29.22
CA TYR A 420 -14.27 27.19 -29.74
C TYR A 420 -14.66 28.12 -28.58
N ILE A 421 -13.95 29.24 -28.47
CA ILE A 421 -14.23 30.31 -27.52
C ILE A 421 -14.52 31.60 -28.28
N GLY A 422 -15.60 32.25 -27.94
CA GLY A 422 -15.98 33.52 -28.52
C GLY A 422 -17.50 33.72 -28.58
N SER A 423 -17.90 34.94 -28.68
CA SER A 423 -19.27 35.33 -28.89
C SER A 423 -19.32 36.42 -29.98
N SER A 424 -20.51 36.89 -30.35
CA SER A 424 -20.66 38.03 -31.28
C SER A 424 -20.00 39.32 -30.77
N THR A 425 -19.67 39.39 -29.48
CA THR A 425 -19.11 40.58 -28.81
C THR A 425 -17.75 40.35 -28.14
N ALA A 426 -17.18 39.14 -28.22
CA ALA A 426 -15.89 38.78 -27.60
C ALA A 426 -14.89 38.25 -28.65
N PRO A 427 -13.58 38.39 -28.42
CA PRO A 427 -12.55 37.82 -29.29
C PRO A 427 -12.82 36.34 -29.57
N ARG A 428 -12.64 35.93 -30.83
CA ARG A 428 -12.77 34.54 -31.27
C ARG A 428 -11.45 33.83 -31.10
N GLY A 429 -11.51 32.55 -30.77
CA GLY A 429 -10.34 31.73 -30.63
C GLY A 429 -10.67 30.27 -30.31
N THR A 430 -9.66 29.49 -30.13
CA THR A 430 -9.76 28.06 -29.76
C THR A 430 -9.02 27.80 -28.48
N ARG A 431 -9.69 27.22 -27.51
CA ARG A 431 -9.03 26.69 -26.29
C ARG A 431 -8.70 25.24 -26.51
N VAL A 432 -7.40 24.90 -26.37
CA VAL A 432 -6.87 23.57 -26.58
C VAL A 432 -6.44 23.01 -25.24
N TYR A 433 -6.96 21.85 -24.89
CA TYR A 433 -6.62 21.07 -23.70
C TYR A 433 -5.74 19.90 -24.14
N ILE A 434 -4.60 19.68 -23.45
CA ILE A 434 -3.62 18.67 -23.83
C ILE A 434 -3.18 17.92 -22.58
N SER A 435 -3.23 16.58 -22.61
CA SER A 435 -2.68 15.72 -21.57
C SER A 435 -2.07 14.44 -22.13
N TRP A 436 -1.23 13.78 -21.34
CA TRP A 436 -0.73 12.47 -21.70
C TRP A 436 -0.56 11.63 -20.43
N ASN A 437 -1.55 10.79 -20.15
CA ASN A 437 -1.60 9.99 -18.94
C ASN A 437 -0.39 9.06 -18.85
N GLY A 438 0.43 9.29 -17.82
CA GLY A 438 1.62 8.50 -17.51
C GLY A 438 2.94 9.03 -18.08
N ALA A 439 2.94 10.04 -18.96
CA ALA A 439 4.20 10.58 -19.49
C ALA A 439 4.92 11.45 -18.46
N THR A 440 6.15 11.09 -18.05
CA THR A 440 6.96 11.86 -17.09
C THR A 440 7.88 12.85 -17.77
N GLU A 441 8.35 12.56 -19.00
CA GLU A 441 9.44 13.28 -19.67
C GLU A 441 8.96 14.35 -20.66
N VAL A 442 7.70 14.81 -20.54
CA VAL A 442 7.16 15.86 -21.41
C VAL A 442 7.51 17.24 -20.83
N ALA A 443 8.35 17.98 -21.52
CA ALA A 443 8.74 19.35 -21.12
C ALA A 443 7.78 20.41 -21.70
N ALA A 444 7.34 20.23 -22.95
CA ALA A 444 6.51 21.21 -23.67
C ALA A 444 5.63 20.55 -24.71
N TRP A 445 4.61 21.28 -25.13
CA TRP A 445 3.69 20.92 -26.21
C TRP A 445 3.94 21.83 -27.42
N LYS A 446 4.20 21.20 -28.57
CA LYS A 446 4.25 21.88 -29.86
C LYS A 446 2.88 21.76 -30.53
N ILE A 447 2.19 22.86 -30.67
CA ILE A 447 0.87 22.94 -31.27
C ILE A 447 1.01 23.35 -32.71
N SER A 448 0.40 22.58 -33.60
CA SER A 448 0.40 22.86 -35.04
C SER A 448 -1.02 22.80 -35.60
N GLY A 449 -1.32 23.61 -36.55
CA GLY A 449 -2.64 23.66 -37.21
C GLY A 449 -2.55 24.39 -38.53
N GLY A 450 -3.66 24.38 -39.29
CA GLY A 450 -3.83 25.07 -40.58
C GLY A 450 -4.90 24.40 -41.43
N ILE A 451 -5.42 25.11 -42.41
CA ILE A 451 -6.47 24.63 -43.32
C ILE A 451 -5.88 23.91 -44.52
N GLU A 452 -4.93 24.51 -45.20
CA GLU A 452 -4.26 23.93 -46.39
C GLU A 452 -2.87 23.37 -46.04
N THR A 453 -2.19 24.02 -45.12
CA THR A 453 -0.84 23.61 -44.67
C THR A 453 -0.79 23.62 -43.17
N ILE A 454 -0.33 22.49 -42.57
CA ILE A 454 -0.10 22.41 -41.12
C ILE A 454 1.22 23.12 -40.80
N SER A 455 1.15 24.17 -40.00
CA SER A 455 2.31 24.90 -39.50
C SER A 455 2.29 24.98 -37.98
N GLU A 456 3.46 25.23 -37.39
CA GLU A 456 3.57 25.48 -35.94
C GLU A 456 2.81 26.79 -35.61
N ILE A 457 1.94 26.70 -34.61
CA ILE A 457 1.23 27.85 -34.06
C ILE A 457 1.96 28.36 -32.84
N GLU A 458 2.24 27.47 -31.89
CA GLU A 458 2.85 27.82 -30.62
C GLU A 458 3.55 26.60 -29.98
N THR A 459 4.59 26.87 -29.20
CA THR A 459 5.20 25.87 -28.28
C THR A 459 5.07 26.38 -26.86
N VAL A 460 4.38 25.60 -26.00
CA VAL A 460 4.09 25.97 -24.62
C VAL A 460 4.65 24.93 -23.64
N PRO A 461 5.19 25.34 -22.48
CA PRO A 461 5.63 24.40 -21.46
C PRO A 461 4.45 23.57 -20.94
N ARG A 462 4.71 22.31 -20.59
CA ARG A 462 3.72 21.50 -19.88
C ARG A 462 3.40 22.14 -18.53
N LYS A 463 2.09 22.19 -18.19
CA LYS A 463 1.59 22.65 -16.88
C LYS A 463 0.61 21.61 -16.34
N GLY A 464 0.95 20.99 -15.21
CA GLY A 464 0.13 19.98 -14.55
C GLY A 464 -0.16 18.74 -15.42
N PHE A 465 -1.25 18.06 -15.11
CA PHE A 465 -1.72 16.94 -15.91
C PHE A 465 -2.29 17.39 -17.25
N GLU A 466 -3.16 18.41 -17.26
CA GLU A 466 -3.80 18.95 -18.45
C GLU A 466 -3.36 20.40 -18.66
N THR A 467 -2.58 20.62 -19.71
CA THR A 467 -2.16 21.98 -20.14
C THR A 467 -3.25 22.60 -20.98
N VAL A 468 -3.61 23.83 -20.68
CA VAL A 468 -4.61 24.62 -21.42
C VAL A 468 -3.95 25.77 -22.15
N VAL A 469 -4.25 25.89 -23.44
CA VAL A 469 -3.71 26.93 -24.30
C VAL A 469 -4.87 27.64 -25.04
N GLU A 470 -4.84 28.96 -25.09
CA GLU A 470 -5.78 29.75 -25.87
C GLU A 470 -5.11 30.29 -27.14
N ILE A 471 -5.60 29.88 -28.27
CA ILE A 471 -5.11 30.27 -29.59
C ILE A 471 -6.13 31.26 -30.19
N ALA A 472 -5.69 32.49 -30.46
CA ALA A 472 -6.52 33.46 -31.15
C ALA A 472 -6.83 32.99 -32.59
N ASP A 473 -8.02 33.27 -33.10
CA ASP A 473 -8.34 33.00 -34.51
C ASP A 473 -7.32 33.72 -35.37
N VAL A 474 -6.60 32.96 -36.18
CA VAL A 474 -5.79 33.52 -37.27
C VAL A 474 -6.75 33.93 -38.38
N GLN A 475 -6.83 35.21 -38.64
CA GLN A 475 -7.62 35.74 -39.73
C GLN A 475 -7.07 35.33 -41.10
#